data_7694b66821225904f783be9f4b5990b7
#
_entry.id   7694b66821225904f783be9f4b5990b7
#
_cell.length_a   1.000
_cell.length_b   1.000
_cell.length_c   1.000
_cell.angle_alpha   90.00
_cell.angle_beta   90.00
_cell.angle_gamma   90.00
#
_symmetry.space_group_name_H-M   'P 1'
#
loop_
_entity.id
_entity.type
_entity.pdbx_description
1 polymer ?
#
loop_
_entity_poly.entity_id
_entity_poly.type
_entity_poly.pdbx_seq_one_letter_code
_entity_poly.pdbx_strand_id
1 'polypeptide(L)'
;MSTRNLTNKDDVKLIRDFISQNRGGKEVIARILEAYGFTTRIALCHQLGVSQSTMANRYARDTFPADWVIVCHLETGASLIWLSTGEGSRFLGGNDENITYLKRMDITNGNISTQKDVIADTSTIPEGLNSPFILNSDKTTYLADRYDGELVDGFWFIEIDGIV
;
A
#
# COMPACT_ATOMS: atom_id res chain seq x y z
N MET A 1 -6.79 -12.15 -10.18
CA MET A 1 -7.03 -12.34 -8.73
C MET A 1 -7.83 -11.16 -8.21
N SER A 2 -8.97 -11.40 -7.59
CA SER A 2 -9.93 -10.35 -7.22
C SER A 2 -9.37 -9.51 -6.08
N THR A 3 -9.15 -8.23 -6.29
CA THR A 3 -8.89 -7.23 -5.24
C THR A 3 -10.12 -7.15 -4.33
N ARG A 4 -10.07 -7.80 -3.17
CA ARG A 4 -11.11 -7.67 -2.16
C ARG A 4 -11.07 -6.25 -1.60
N ASN A 5 -12.14 -5.52 -1.81
CA ASN A 5 -12.37 -4.22 -1.16
C ASN A 5 -12.29 -4.37 0.37
N LEU A 6 -11.47 -3.54 1.01
CA LEU A 6 -11.15 -3.50 2.45
C LEU A 6 -12.34 -3.28 3.42
N THR A 7 -13.58 -3.37 2.96
CA THR A 7 -14.81 -3.19 3.72
C THR A 7 -15.74 -4.40 3.62
N ASN A 8 -15.22 -5.58 3.32
CA ASN A 8 -16.06 -6.77 3.24
C ASN A 8 -16.48 -7.17 4.66
N LYS A 9 -17.79 -7.34 4.87
CA LYS A 9 -18.37 -7.83 6.14
C LYS A 9 -17.73 -9.14 6.61
N ASP A 10 -17.21 -9.93 5.67
CA ASP A 10 -16.56 -11.21 5.95
C ASP A 10 -15.21 -11.01 6.66
N ASP A 11 -14.42 -10.00 6.28
CA ASP A 11 -13.13 -9.70 6.92
C ASP A 11 -13.33 -9.20 8.36
N VAL A 12 -14.34 -8.35 8.57
CA VAL A 12 -14.71 -7.87 9.92
C VAL A 12 -15.19 -9.02 10.81
N LYS A 13 -15.96 -9.96 10.25
CA LYS A 13 -16.41 -11.16 10.96
C LYS A 13 -15.23 -12.04 11.34
N LEU A 14 -14.31 -12.27 10.41
CA LEU A 14 -13.12 -13.08 10.63
C LEU A 14 -12.26 -12.51 11.76
N ILE A 15 -11.96 -11.21 11.74
CA ILE A 15 -11.21 -10.53 12.81
C ILE A 15 -11.95 -10.63 14.15
N ARG A 16 -13.26 -10.43 14.16
CA ARG A 16 -14.06 -10.57 15.38
C ARG A 16 -13.97 -11.99 15.96
N ASP A 17 -13.99 -13.01 15.10
CA ASP A 17 -13.88 -14.41 15.51
C ASP A 17 -12.49 -14.70 16.09
N PHE A 18 -11.40 -14.20 15.50
CA PHE A 18 -10.05 -14.30 16.07
C PHE A 18 -9.93 -13.65 17.45
N ILE A 19 -10.47 -12.43 17.60
CA ILE A 19 -10.46 -11.71 18.88
C ILE A 19 -11.30 -12.46 19.92
N SER A 20 -12.50 -12.93 19.56
CA SER A 20 -13.42 -13.60 20.49
C SER A 20 -12.90 -14.96 20.94
N GLN A 21 -12.21 -15.70 20.08
CA GLN A 21 -11.58 -16.98 20.41
C GLN A 21 -10.25 -16.80 21.15
N ASN A 22 -9.70 -15.59 21.16
CA ASN A 22 -8.43 -15.24 21.79
C ASN A 22 -7.29 -16.20 21.40
N ARG A 23 -7.17 -16.50 20.10
CA ARG A 23 -6.22 -17.46 19.52
C ARG A 23 -5.44 -16.82 18.37
N GLY A 24 -4.38 -17.51 17.92
CA GLY A 24 -3.57 -17.08 16.77
C GLY A 24 -2.52 -16.01 17.11
N GLY A 25 -2.24 -15.82 18.39
CA GLY A 25 -1.29 -14.80 18.85
C GLY A 25 0.12 -15.01 18.36
N LYS A 26 0.57 -16.27 18.17
CA LYS A 26 1.91 -16.57 17.67
C LYS A 26 2.14 -16.05 16.26
N GLU A 27 1.15 -16.29 15.38
CA GLU A 27 1.21 -15.83 13.99
C GLU A 27 1.08 -14.32 13.89
N VAL A 28 0.20 -13.73 14.69
CA VAL A 28 0.06 -12.27 14.78
C VAL A 28 1.35 -11.62 15.26
N ILE A 29 2.00 -12.16 16.30
CA ILE A 29 3.30 -11.65 16.78
C ILE A 29 4.38 -11.78 15.70
N ALA A 30 4.37 -12.85 14.89
CA ALA A 30 5.29 -12.99 13.77
C ALA A 30 5.06 -11.91 12.71
N ARG A 31 3.81 -11.62 12.35
CA ARG A 31 3.46 -10.54 11.41
C ARG A 31 3.80 -9.14 11.96
N ILE A 32 3.61 -8.92 13.25
CA ILE A 32 4.02 -7.67 13.90
C ILE A 32 5.55 -7.49 13.80
N LEU A 33 6.33 -8.53 14.08
CA LEU A 33 7.79 -8.50 13.90
C LEU A 33 8.16 -8.14 12.46
N GLU A 34 7.50 -8.77 11.50
CA GLU A 34 7.71 -8.50 10.07
C GLU A 34 7.34 -7.05 9.71
N ALA A 35 6.23 -6.53 10.23
CA ALA A 35 5.80 -5.15 9.99
C ALA A 35 6.82 -4.12 10.46
N TYR A 36 7.44 -4.34 11.61
CA TYR A 36 8.53 -3.49 12.11
C TYR A 36 9.90 -3.79 11.50
N GLY A 37 10.06 -4.86 10.73
CA GLY A 37 11.36 -5.31 10.24
C GLY A 37 12.25 -5.90 11.32
N PHE A 38 11.69 -6.38 12.43
CA PHE A 38 12.45 -6.96 13.55
C PHE A 38 12.65 -8.47 13.38
N THR A 39 13.83 -8.94 13.74
CA THR A 39 14.16 -10.36 13.73
C THR A 39 14.02 -11.02 15.10
N THR A 40 13.84 -10.23 16.17
CA THR A 40 13.79 -10.76 17.54
C THR A 40 12.60 -10.20 18.32
N ARG A 41 12.00 -11.05 19.16
CA ARG A 41 10.94 -10.64 20.08
C ARG A 41 11.42 -9.67 21.15
N ILE A 42 12.71 -9.63 21.46
CA ILE A 42 13.29 -8.68 22.41
C ILE A 42 13.21 -7.27 21.85
N ALA A 43 13.54 -7.08 20.57
CA ALA A 43 13.37 -5.79 19.91
C ALA A 43 11.91 -5.33 19.94
N LEU A 44 10.96 -6.24 19.70
CA LEU A 44 9.54 -5.95 19.77
C LEU A 44 9.08 -5.61 21.21
N CYS A 45 9.62 -6.26 22.23
CA CYS A 45 9.34 -5.89 23.63
C CYS A 45 9.73 -4.44 23.92
N HIS A 46 10.91 -4.01 23.45
CA HIS A 46 11.37 -2.64 23.62
C HIS A 46 10.47 -1.64 22.88
N GLN A 47 10.09 -1.95 21.63
CA GLN A 47 9.21 -1.10 20.82
C GLN A 47 7.85 -0.92 21.47
N LEU A 48 7.23 -2.01 21.92
CA LEU A 48 5.90 -2.01 22.53
C LEU A 48 5.88 -1.59 24.01
N GLY A 49 7.05 -1.37 24.62
CA GLY A 49 7.15 -1.06 26.06
C GLY A 49 6.65 -2.18 26.99
N VAL A 50 6.79 -3.46 26.54
CA VAL A 50 6.32 -4.63 27.32
C VAL A 50 7.46 -5.46 27.84
N SER A 51 7.25 -6.15 28.97
CA SER A 51 8.24 -7.06 29.53
C SER A 51 8.38 -8.33 28.67
N GLN A 52 9.58 -8.94 28.70
CA GLN A 52 9.82 -10.24 28.05
C GLN A 52 8.90 -11.35 28.60
N SER A 53 8.54 -11.28 29.88
CA SER A 53 7.60 -12.22 30.50
C SER A 53 6.18 -12.06 29.95
N THR A 54 5.72 -10.83 29.71
CA THR A 54 4.43 -10.55 29.06
C THR A 54 4.39 -11.12 27.65
N MET A 55 5.45 -10.87 26.86
CA MET A 55 5.60 -11.43 25.53
C MET A 55 5.60 -12.96 25.54
N ALA A 56 6.42 -13.57 26.40
CA ALA A 56 6.54 -15.02 26.52
C ALA A 56 5.19 -15.66 26.93
N ASN A 57 4.47 -15.07 27.87
CA ASN A 57 3.17 -15.57 28.31
C ASN A 57 2.10 -15.52 27.20
N ARG A 58 1.99 -14.38 26.46
CA ARG A 58 1.08 -14.27 25.33
C ARG A 58 1.43 -15.27 24.24
N TYR A 59 2.71 -15.38 23.90
CA TYR A 59 3.19 -16.33 22.91
C TYR A 59 2.91 -17.80 23.31
N ALA A 60 3.19 -18.18 24.56
CA ALA A 60 2.95 -19.54 25.05
C ALA A 60 1.47 -19.92 25.06
N ARG A 61 0.60 -18.98 25.43
CA ARG A 61 -0.86 -19.17 25.47
C ARG A 61 -1.54 -18.96 24.12
N ASP A 62 -0.78 -18.57 23.10
CA ASP A 62 -1.31 -18.22 21.78
C ASP A 62 -2.39 -17.12 21.81
N THR A 63 -2.30 -16.22 22.78
CA THR A 63 -3.28 -15.15 23.03
C THR A 63 -3.21 -14.08 21.96
N PHE A 64 -4.34 -13.75 21.32
CA PHE A 64 -4.44 -12.71 20.31
C PHE A 64 -4.08 -11.33 20.90
N PRO A 65 -3.04 -10.63 20.38
CA PRO A 65 -2.56 -9.38 20.96
C PRO A 65 -3.20 -8.17 20.28
N ALA A 66 -4.52 -7.96 20.48
CA ALA A 66 -5.28 -6.90 19.80
C ALA A 66 -4.71 -5.49 20.05
N ASP A 67 -4.23 -5.24 21.26
CA ASP A 67 -3.55 -3.99 21.66
C ASP A 67 -2.27 -3.75 20.83
N TRP A 68 -1.46 -4.79 20.64
CA TRP A 68 -0.22 -4.68 19.84
C TRP A 68 -0.49 -4.55 18.35
N VAL A 69 -1.56 -5.17 17.85
CA VAL A 69 -2.01 -5.01 16.45
C VAL A 69 -2.36 -3.55 16.16
N ILE A 70 -3.10 -2.91 17.07
CA ILE A 70 -3.50 -1.51 16.90
C ILE A 70 -2.27 -0.59 16.93
N VAL A 71 -1.36 -0.78 17.90
CA VAL A 71 -0.14 0.02 18.00
C VAL A 71 0.72 -0.15 16.74
N CYS A 72 0.94 -1.41 16.31
CA CYS A 72 1.70 -1.70 15.09
C CYS A 72 1.09 -1.06 13.85
N HIS A 73 -0.23 -1.10 13.70
CA HIS A 73 -0.92 -0.44 12.59
C HIS A 73 -0.68 1.07 12.60
N LEU A 74 -0.81 1.73 13.75
CA LEU A 74 -0.64 3.19 13.87
C LEU A 74 0.80 3.63 13.63
N GLU A 75 1.78 2.82 14.01
CA GLU A 75 3.20 3.16 13.88
C GLU A 75 3.78 2.81 12.50
N THR A 76 3.34 1.71 11.90
CA THR A 76 3.92 1.19 10.64
C THR A 76 3.03 1.39 9.42
N GLY A 77 1.74 1.68 9.59
CA GLY A 77 0.76 1.68 8.50
C GLY A 77 0.36 0.28 7.99
N ALA A 78 0.85 -0.78 8.62
CA ALA A 78 0.49 -2.14 8.22
C ALA A 78 -1.01 -2.40 8.36
N SER A 79 -1.59 -3.13 7.41
CA SER A 79 -3.02 -3.42 7.37
C SER A 79 -3.49 -4.19 8.60
N LEU A 80 -4.56 -3.72 9.25
CA LEU A 80 -5.20 -4.43 10.37
C LEU A 80 -5.67 -5.83 9.96
N ILE A 81 -6.17 -5.99 8.73
CA ILE A 81 -6.59 -7.28 8.19
C ILE A 81 -5.38 -8.20 8.07
N TRP A 82 -4.32 -7.75 7.41
CA TRP A 82 -3.11 -8.55 7.26
C TRP A 82 -2.46 -8.89 8.61
N LEU A 83 -2.32 -7.93 9.51
CA LEU A 83 -1.79 -8.18 10.85
C LEU A 83 -2.60 -9.24 11.60
N SER A 84 -3.93 -9.18 11.49
CA SER A 84 -4.82 -10.08 12.25
C SER A 84 -4.97 -11.46 11.61
N THR A 85 -5.08 -11.54 10.29
CA THR A 85 -5.45 -12.78 9.57
C THR A 85 -4.33 -13.35 8.71
N GLY A 86 -3.37 -12.53 8.28
CA GLY A 86 -2.38 -12.85 7.26
C GLY A 86 -2.91 -12.74 5.83
N GLU A 87 -4.19 -12.38 5.66
CA GLU A 87 -4.79 -12.20 4.34
C GLU A 87 -4.73 -10.74 3.87
N GLY A 88 -4.74 -10.56 2.57
CA GLY A 88 -4.68 -9.24 1.95
C GLY A 88 -3.28 -8.65 1.89
N SER A 89 -3.21 -7.38 1.51
CA SER A 89 -1.94 -6.65 1.41
C SER A 89 -1.42 -6.24 2.78
N ARG A 90 -0.10 -6.32 2.96
CA ARG A 90 0.58 -5.92 4.21
C ARG A 90 0.35 -4.45 4.56
N PHE A 91 0.36 -3.57 3.58
CA PHE A 91 0.12 -2.14 3.77
C PHE A 91 -1.21 -1.71 3.12
N LEU A 92 -1.86 -0.72 3.72
CA LEU A 92 -3.02 -0.06 3.13
C LEU A 92 -2.53 0.78 1.95
N GLY A 93 -2.70 0.27 0.75
CA GLY A 93 -2.21 0.90 -0.48
C GLY A 93 -1.65 -0.08 -1.50
N GLY A 94 -1.69 -1.39 -1.20
CA GLY A 94 -1.23 -2.44 -2.11
C GLY A 94 0.20 -2.90 -1.84
N ASN A 95 0.59 -4.00 -2.42
CA ASN A 95 1.99 -4.45 -2.44
C ASN A 95 2.84 -3.33 -3.01
N ASP A 96 3.96 -3.00 -2.37
CA ASP A 96 4.95 -2.06 -2.89
C ASP A 96 5.45 -2.48 -4.30
N GLU A 97 5.26 -3.76 -4.66
CA GLU A 97 5.57 -4.29 -5.99
C GLU A 97 4.56 -3.85 -7.08
N ASN A 98 3.34 -3.46 -6.68
CA ASN A 98 2.28 -3.05 -7.62
C ASN A 98 1.91 -1.57 -7.51
N ILE A 99 2.70 -0.77 -6.81
CA ILE A 99 2.45 0.66 -6.69
C ILE A 99 3.61 1.42 -7.31
N THR A 100 3.28 2.40 -8.13
CA THR A 100 4.23 3.38 -8.65
C THR A 100 3.69 4.79 -8.47
N TYR A 101 4.60 5.76 -8.47
CA TYR A 101 4.26 7.17 -8.44
C TYR A 101 4.40 7.72 -9.85
N LEU A 102 3.29 8.20 -10.41
CA LEU A 102 3.27 8.86 -11.70
C LEU A 102 3.29 10.36 -11.50
N LYS A 103 4.14 11.05 -12.23
CA LYS A 103 4.10 12.51 -12.30
C LYS A 103 2.76 12.93 -12.87
N ARG A 104 2.18 13.97 -12.29
CA ARG A 104 0.96 14.59 -12.82
C ARG A 104 1.28 15.96 -13.36
N MET A 105 0.84 16.21 -14.59
CA MET A 105 0.95 17.49 -15.27
C MET A 105 -0.44 17.92 -15.72
N ASP A 106 -0.72 19.20 -15.59
CA ASP A 106 -1.96 19.79 -16.06
C ASP A 106 -1.63 20.78 -17.20
N ILE A 107 -2.38 20.67 -18.31
CA ILE A 107 -2.32 21.64 -19.43
C ILE A 107 -3.45 22.63 -19.25
N THR A 108 -3.13 23.89 -19.18
CA THR A 108 -4.12 24.99 -19.11
C THR A 108 -3.70 26.08 -20.06
N ASN A 109 -4.52 26.36 -21.06
CA ASN A 109 -4.24 27.38 -22.11
C ASN A 109 -2.86 27.17 -22.78
N GLY A 110 -2.52 25.92 -23.08
CA GLY A 110 -1.25 25.57 -23.71
C GLY A 110 -0.03 25.54 -22.77
N ASN A 111 -0.19 25.88 -21.50
CA ASN A 111 0.89 25.85 -20.52
C ASN A 111 0.85 24.59 -19.68
N ILE A 112 2.00 23.95 -19.48
CA ILE A 112 2.16 22.79 -18.61
C ILE A 112 2.51 23.24 -17.19
N SER A 113 1.80 22.72 -16.21
CA SER A 113 2.12 22.85 -14.79
C SER A 113 2.29 21.46 -14.15
N THR A 114 3.36 21.28 -13.38
CA THR A 114 3.61 20.04 -12.65
C THR A 114 2.83 20.07 -11.32
N GLN A 115 2.06 19.04 -11.08
CA GLN A 115 1.30 18.82 -9.84
C GLN A 115 1.97 17.78 -8.94
N LYS A 116 1.34 17.46 -7.79
CA LYS A 116 1.80 16.37 -6.94
C LYS A 116 1.68 15.03 -7.68
N ASP A 117 2.63 14.13 -7.40
CA ASP A 117 2.61 12.78 -7.93
C ASP A 117 1.34 12.04 -7.51
N VAL A 118 0.87 11.15 -8.37
CA VAL A 118 -0.31 10.32 -8.18
C VAL A 118 0.14 8.88 -7.94
N ILE A 119 -0.47 8.24 -6.98
CA ILE A 119 -0.27 6.81 -6.74
C ILE A 119 -1.07 6.03 -7.78
N ALA A 120 -0.41 5.14 -8.50
CA ALA A 120 -1.02 4.27 -9.49
C ALA A 120 -0.66 2.80 -9.23
N ASP A 121 -1.60 1.91 -9.54
CA ASP A 121 -1.35 0.47 -9.55
C ASP A 121 -0.62 0.12 -10.86
N THR A 122 0.57 -0.49 -10.76
CA THR A 122 1.38 -0.87 -11.92
C THR A 122 0.64 -1.80 -12.88
N SER A 123 -0.31 -2.60 -12.38
CA SER A 123 -1.13 -3.47 -13.22
C SER A 123 -2.09 -2.70 -14.15
N THR A 124 -2.36 -1.44 -13.86
CA THR A 124 -3.19 -0.56 -14.70
C THR A 124 -2.39 0.18 -15.77
N ILE A 125 -1.07 0.10 -15.70
CA ILE A 125 -0.17 0.76 -16.64
C ILE A 125 0.16 -0.23 -17.77
N PRO A 126 -0.12 0.11 -19.04
CA PRO A 126 0.25 -0.75 -20.17
C PRO A 126 1.75 -1.04 -20.22
N GLU A 127 2.08 -2.26 -20.60
CA GLU A 127 3.48 -2.63 -20.82
C GLU A 127 4.10 -1.83 -21.98
N GLY A 128 5.40 -1.58 -21.89
CA GLY A 128 6.16 -0.90 -22.96
C GLY A 128 6.27 0.61 -22.80
N LEU A 129 5.67 1.22 -21.77
CA LEU A 129 5.89 2.63 -21.46
C LEU A 129 7.20 2.81 -20.69
N ASN A 130 8.04 3.78 -21.11
CA ASN A 130 9.36 4.00 -20.52
C ASN A 130 9.31 4.96 -19.31
N SER A 131 8.51 6.00 -19.39
CA SER A 131 8.40 7.03 -18.36
C SER A 131 6.98 7.58 -18.29
N PRO A 132 5.99 6.73 -17.93
CA PRO A 132 4.58 7.10 -17.94
C PRO A 132 4.29 8.22 -16.95
N PHE A 133 3.36 9.09 -17.33
CA PHE A 133 2.88 10.19 -16.49
C PHE A 133 1.40 10.47 -16.76
N ILE A 134 0.76 11.12 -15.81
CA ILE A 134 -0.64 11.56 -15.95
C ILE A 134 -0.66 12.96 -16.53
N LEU A 135 -1.39 13.14 -17.61
CA LEU A 135 -1.60 14.43 -18.26
C LEU A 135 -3.09 14.79 -18.23
N ASN A 136 -3.42 15.89 -17.59
CA ASN A 136 -4.77 16.41 -17.61
C ASN A 136 -4.85 17.58 -18.59
N SER A 137 -5.80 17.50 -19.51
CA SER A 137 -6.14 18.60 -20.41
C SER A 137 -7.64 18.83 -20.36
N ASP A 138 -8.06 20.01 -19.98
CA ASP A 138 -9.46 20.38 -19.76
C ASP A 138 -10.19 19.39 -18.81
N LYS A 139 -11.07 18.57 -19.37
CA LYS A 139 -11.88 17.57 -18.62
C LYS A 139 -11.38 16.14 -18.80
N THR A 140 -10.27 15.94 -19.49
CA THR A 140 -9.79 14.61 -19.85
C THR A 140 -8.45 14.33 -19.20
N THR A 141 -8.33 13.14 -18.63
CA THR A 141 -7.09 12.63 -18.05
C THR A 141 -6.51 11.56 -18.98
N TYR A 142 -5.26 11.68 -19.30
CA TYR A 142 -4.52 10.76 -20.15
C TYR A 142 -3.39 10.12 -19.36
N LEU A 143 -3.15 8.84 -19.63
CA LEU A 143 -1.88 8.21 -19.32
C LEU A 143 -0.98 8.41 -20.56
N ALA A 144 0.08 9.13 -20.40
CA ALA A 144 1.00 9.52 -21.48
C ALA A 144 2.41 9.02 -21.20
N ASP A 145 3.22 8.91 -22.22
CA ASP A 145 4.64 8.63 -22.14
C ASP A 145 5.42 9.59 -23.05
N ARG A 146 6.69 9.83 -22.75
CA ARG A 146 7.56 10.60 -23.63
C ARG A 146 8.06 9.72 -24.75
N TYR A 147 7.95 10.22 -25.95
CA TYR A 147 8.40 9.54 -27.15
C TYR A 147 9.28 10.44 -27.98
N ASP A 148 10.43 9.92 -28.38
CA ASP A 148 11.45 10.63 -29.17
C ASP A 148 11.74 9.94 -30.52
N GLY A 149 10.92 8.95 -30.90
CA GLY A 149 11.03 8.24 -32.15
C GLY A 149 10.25 8.86 -33.31
N GLU A 150 10.08 8.08 -34.38
CA GLU A 150 9.23 8.46 -35.51
C GLU A 150 7.77 8.45 -35.14
N LEU A 151 7.00 9.44 -35.58
CA LEU A 151 5.57 9.53 -35.32
C LEU A 151 4.84 8.36 -35.96
N VAL A 152 4.07 7.64 -35.15
CA VAL A 152 3.19 6.55 -35.54
C VAL A 152 1.72 6.94 -35.30
N ASP A 153 0.79 6.13 -35.77
CA ASP A 153 -0.64 6.38 -35.51
C ASP A 153 -0.92 6.41 -34.00
N GLY A 154 -1.61 7.47 -33.53
CA GLY A 154 -1.90 7.64 -32.12
C GLY A 154 -2.38 9.05 -31.76
N PHE A 155 -2.56 9.29 -30.46
CA PHE A 155 -2.83 10.62 -29.92
C PHE A 155 -1.53 11.24 -29.44
N TRP A 156 -1.22 12.45 -29.87
CA TRP A 156 0.02 13.15 -29.60
C TRP A 156 -0.25 14.50 -28.94
N PHE A 157 0.49 14.78 -27.90
CA PHE A 157 0.67 16.13 -27.37
C PHE A 157 2.05 16.60 -27.80
N ILE A 158 2.08 17.68 -28.55
CA ILE A 158 3.34 18.24 -29.11
C ILE A 158 3.65 19.54 -28.39
N GLU A 159 4.82 19.58 -27.74
CA GLU A 159 5.33 20.80 -27.12
C GLU A 159 6.21 21.56 -28.13
N ILE A 160 5.87 22.78 -28.40
CA ILE A 160 6.67 23.69 -29.25
C ILE A 160 6.93 24.96 -28.46
N ASP A 161 8.19 25.27 -28.22
CA ASP A 161 8.63 26.46 -27.46
C ASP A 161 7.95 26.59 -26.07
N GLY A 162 7.72 25.47 -25.42
CA GLY A 162 7.10 25.41 -24.07
C GLY A 162 5.57 25.53 -24.08
N ILE A 163 4.93 25.46 -25.25
CA ILE A 163 3.46 25.46 -25.42
C ILE A 163 3.03 24.11 -26.00
N VAL A 164 2.00 23.50 -25.42
CA VAL A 164 1.40 22.21 -25.84
C VAL A 164 0.10 22.41 -26.54
#